data_4bbdfd9767c5260cab97d86ba333f9c9
#
_entry.id   4bbdfd9767c5260cab97d86ba333f9c9
#
_cell.length_a   1.000
_cell.length_b   1.000
_cell.length_c   1.000
_cell.angle_alpha   90.00
_cell.angle_beta   90.00
_cell.angle_gamma   90.00
#
_symmetry.space_group_name_H-M   'P 1'
#
loop_
_entity.id
_entity.type
_entity.pdbx_description
1 polymer ?
#
loop_
_entity_poly.entity_id
_entity_poly.type
_entity_poly.pdbx_seq_one_letter_code
_entity_poly.pdbx_strand_id
1 'polypeptide(L)'
;LRKTIGKFVDADDRLTLVETDLLKDDGWSEATKDCNYVLHVASPFPLSDPKHEDELIIPAREGTLRVLRAASENSVKRVVLTSSVAAIAYGHPKEKTRFNENDWSIPESKTISAYAKSKTLAERAAWDFVKGLDNGVELATINPGLILGPLPDTNARTSGVLVQSLMLSTLPGLARM
;
A
#
# COMPACT_ATOMS: atom_id res chain seq x y z
N LEU A 1 18.91 -2.67 -3.49
CA LEU A 1 17.91 -3.52 -4.13
C LEU A 1 18.55 -4.61 -4.96
N ARG A 2 19.38 -4.35 -6.02
CA ARG A 2 20.04 -5.39 -6.83
C ARG A 2 20.80 -6.40 -5.98
N LYS A 3 21.63 -5.95 -5.01
CA LYS A 3 22.36 -6.83 -4.08
C LYS A 3 21.42 -7.72 -3.26
N THR A 4 20.27 -7.23 -2.87
CA THR A 4 19.29 -8.02 -2.09
C THR A 4 18.61 -9.05 -2.96
N ILE A 5 18.17 -8.67 -4.17
CA ILE A 5 17.56 -9.58 -5.14
C ILE A 5 18.55 -10.66 -5.60
N GLY A 6 19.79 -10.28 -5.87
CA GLY A 6 20.86 -11.21 -6.31
C GLY A 6 21.21 -12.32 -5.30
N LYS A 7 20.73 -12.22 -4.04
CA LYS A 7 20.83 -13.35 -3.08
C LYS A 7 19.86 -14.50 -3.38
N PHE A 8 18.81 -14.24 -4.13
CA PHE A 8 17.71 -15.19 -4.37
C PHE A 8 17.60 -15.60 -5.83
N VAL A 9 17.96 -14.73 -6.76
CA VAL A 9 17.83 -14.96 -8.19
C VAL A 9 18.81 -14.09 -8.97
N ASP A 10 19.37 -14.64 -10.04
CA ASP A 10 20.08 -13.85 -11.04
C ASP A 10 19.04 -13.15 -11.93
N ALA A 11 18.97 -11.84 -11.81
CA ALA A 11 18.00 -11.00 -12.49
C ALA A 11 18.65 -9.85 -13.27
N ASP A 12 19.97 -9.87 -13.45
CA ASP A 12 20.74 -8.71 -13.94
C ASP A 12 20.24 -8.21 -15.31
N ASP A 13 19.97 -9.11 -16.24
CA ASP A 13 19.46 -8.78 -17.58
C ASP A 13 17.96 -8.49 -17.62
N ARG A 14 17.23 -8.75 -16.54
CA ARG A 14 15.76 -8.65 -16.46
C ARG A 14 15.28 -7.58 -15.50
N LEU A 15 16.18 -6.93 -14.77
CA LEU A 15 15.86 -5.93 -13.76
C LEU A 15 16.30 -4.54 -14.19
N THR A 16 15.33 -3.70 -14.54
CA THR A 16 15.52 -2.27 -14.74
C THR A 16 15.06 -1.51 -13.49
N LEU A 17 15.80 -0.50 -13.08
CA LEU A 17 15.46 0.38 -11.98
C LEU A 17 15.11 1.75 -12.54
N VAL A 18 13.91 2.23 -12.20
CA VAL A 18 13.43 3.58 -12.51
C VAL A 18 13.15 4.29 -11.20
N GLU A 19 13.60 5.54 -11.08
CA GLU A 19 13.34 6.37 -9.90
C GLU A 19 12.02 7.08 -10.05
N THR A 20 11.15 6.97 -9.05
CA THR A 20 9.84 7.62 -8.99
C THR A 20 9.55 8.09 -7.56
N ASP A 21 8.64 9.06 -7.45
CA ASP A 21 8.20 9.62 -6.16
C ASP A 21 6.66 9.69 -6.14
N LEU A 22 6.04 9.19 -5.07
CA LEU A 22 4.58 9.23 -4.90
C LEU A 22 3.99 10.66 -4.94
N LEU A 23 4.82 11.68 -4.68
CA LEU A 23 4.42 13.08 -4.67
C LEU A 23 4.71 13.81 -5.99
N LYS A 24 5.36 13.16 -6.96
CA LYS A 24 5.73 13.75 -8.25
C LYS A 24 5.14 12.98 -9.40
N ASP A 25 4.89 13.65 -10.50
CA ASP A 25 4.33 13.01 -11.69
C ASP A 25 5.40 12.35 -12.58
N ASP A 26 6.67 12.73 -12.40
CA ASP A 26 7.79 12.29 -13.23
C ASP A 26 8.11 10.79 -13.05
N GLY A 27 8.55 10.15 -14.12
CA GLY A 27 9.10 8.79 -14.15
C GLY A 27 8.06 7.66 -14.17
N TRP A 28 6.80 7.90 -13.84
CA TRP A 28 5.79 6.84 -13.77
C TRP A 28 5.46 6.24 -15.12
N SER A 29 5.36 7.06 -16.18
CA SER A 29 5.12 6.58 -17.53
C SER A 29 6.28 5.70 -18.02
N GLU A 30 7.54 6.10 -17.75
CA GLU A 30 8.70 5.29 -18.08
C GLU A 30 8.73 3.98 -17.28
N ALA A 31 8.40 4.04 -16.00
CA ALA A 31 8.38 2.86 -15.11
C ALA A 31 7.33 1.83 -15.51
N THR A 32 6.23 2.23 -16.16
CA THR A 32 5.15 1.34 -16.59
C THR A 32 5.21 0.96 -18.07
N LYS A 33 6.12 1.57 -18.83
CA LYS A 33 6.31 1.32 -20.25
C LYS A 33 6.63 -0.17 -20.50
N ASP A 34 5.97 -0.75 -21.48
CA ASP A 34 6.11 -2.16 -21.89
C ASP A 34 5.78 -3.17 -20.77
N CYS A 35 5.17 -2.73 -19.67
CA CYS A 35 4.72 -3.60 -18.60
C CYS A 35 3.35 -4.21 -18.90
N ASN A 36 3.20 -5.53 -18.73
CA ASN A 36 1.90 -6.18 -18.79
C ASN A 36 1.12 -6.03 -17.46
N TYR A 37 1.83 -5.99 -16.34
CA TYR A 37 1.27 -5.95 -14.99
C TYR A 37 2.05 -4.97 -14.12
N VAL A 38 1.35 -4.31 -13.21
CA VAL A 38 1.95 -3.44 -12.20
C VAL A 38 1.57 -3.93 -10.81
N LEU A 39 2.56 -4.15 -9.94
CA LEU A 39 2.36 -4.42 -8.53
C LEU A 39 2.65 -3.13 -7.75
N HIS A 40 1.62 -2.38 -7.39
CA HIS A 40 1.77 -1.15 -6.63
C HIS A 40 1.79 -1.42 -5.13
N VAL A 41 3.00 -1.53 -4.58
CA VAL A 41 3.22 -1.83 -3.15
C VAL A 41 3.55 -0.58 -2.35
N ALA A 42 4.05 0.47 -3.02
CA ALA A 42 4.50 1.70 -2.37
C ALA A 42 3.34 2.48 -1.74
N SER A 43 3.47 2.80 -0.46
CA SER A 43 2.56 3.68 0.28
C SER A 43 3.28 4.20 1.53
N PRO A 44 2.98 5.41 2.01
CA PRO A 44 3.51 5.87 3.29
C PRO A 44 3.07 4.95 4.43
N PHE A 45 4.03 4.55 5.25
CA PHE A 45 3.76 3.78 6.46
C PHE A 45 4.71 4.23 7.58
N PRO A 46 4.40 5.35 8.27
CA PRO A 46 5.25 5.88 9.32
C PRO A 46 5.19 5.04 10.59
N LEU A 47 6.25 5.11 11.39
CA LEU A 47 6.33 4.46 12.72
C LEU A 47 5.60 5.25 13.81
N SER A 48 5.25 6.51 13.55
CA SER A 48 4.53 7.40 14.46
C SER A 48 3.40 8.10 13.74
N ASP A 49 2.39 8.53 14.47
CA ASP A 49 1.30 9.32 13.89
C ASP A 49 1.84 10.62 13.28
N PRO A 50 1.33 11.02 12.11
CA PRO A 50 1.70 12.27 11.46
C PRO A 50 1.16 13.46 12.25
N LYS A 51 1.75 14.64 12.04
CA LYS A 51 1.22 15.89 12.61
C LYS A 51 -0.12 16.28 11.98
N HIS A 52 -0.26 16.01 10.69
CA HIS A 52 -1.49 16.21 9.91
C HIS A 52 -1.81 14.95 9.11
N GLU A 53 -3.08 14.56 9.07
CA GLU A 53 -3.50 13.34 8.33
C GLU A 53 -3.17 13.40 6.83
N ASP A 54 -3.12 14.60 6.25
CA ASP A 54 -2.78 14.81 4.84
C ASP A 54 -1.35 14.39 4.48
N GLU A 55 -0.44 14.32 5.46
CA GLU A 55 0.91 13.77 5.26
C GLU A 55 0.91 12.30 4.82
N LEU A 56 -0.19 11.58 5.12
CA LEU A 56 -0.41 10.20 4.69
C LEU A 56 -1.44 10.10 3.57
N ILE A 57 -2.53 10.86 3.67
CA ILE A 57 -3.65 10.77 2.73
C ILE A 57 -3.22 11.19 1.32
N ILE A 58 -2.55 12.33 1.20
CA ILE A 58 -2.16 12.87 -0.11
C ILE A 58 -1.22 11.92 -0.84
N PRO A 59 -0.07 11.51 -0.29
CA PRO A 59 0.84 10.62 -1.02
C PRO A 59 0.24 9.22 -1.26
N ALA A 60 -0.62 8.72 -0.37
CA ALA A 60 -1.28 7.43 -0.59
C ALA A 60 -2.28 7.49 -1.74
N ARG A 61 -3.17 8.48 -1.75
CA ARG A 61 -4.21 8.64 -2.76
C ARG A 61 -3.63 9.09 -4.10
N GLU A 62 -2.89 10.20 -4.11
CA GLU A 62 -2.36 10.76 -5.36
C GLU A 62 -1.27 9.86 -5.97
N GLY A 63 -0.43 9.23 -5.15
CA GLY A 63 0.55 8.25 -5.62
C GLY A 63 -0.13 7.04 -6.29
N THR A 64 -1.21 6.52 -5.71
CA THR A 64 -2.00 5.46 -6.34
C THR A 64 -2.60 5.90 -7.67
N LEU A 65 -3.15 7.11 -7.74
CA LEU A 65 -3.72 7.64 -8.98
C LEU A 65 -2.65 7.88 -10.06
N ARG A 66 -1.43 8.31 -9.69
CA ARG A 66 -0.30 8.45 -10.63
C ARG A 66 0.05 7.12 -11.29
N VAL A 67 0.17 6.08 -10.48
CA VAL A 67 0.44 4.73 -11.00
C VAL A 67 -0.66 4.24 -11.92
N LEU A 68 -1.92 4.45 -11.56
CA LEU A 68 -3.07 4.03 -12.38
C LEU A 68 -3.16 4.81 -13.70
N ARG A 69 -2.89 6.13 -13.68
CA ARG A 69 -2.83 6.92 -14.92
C ARG A 69 -1.73 6.41 -15.85
N ALA A 70 -0.51 6.24 -15.34
CA ALA A 70 0.61 5.75 -16.12
C ALA A 70 0.37 4.33 -16.66
N ALA A 71 -0.25 3.45 -15.86
CA ALA A 71 -0.64 2.11 -16.30
C ALA A 71 -1.68 2.16 -17.43
N SER A 72 -2.66 3.06 -17.31
CA SER A 72 -3.69 3.30 -18.33
C SER A 72 -3.10 3.81 -19.64
N GLU A 73 -2.21 4.81 -19.58
CA GLU A 73 -1.52 5.40 -20.73
C GLU A 73 -0.64 4.38 -21.46
N ASN A 74 -0.01 3.45 -20.75
CA ASN A 74 0.86 2.41 -21.29
C ASN A 74 0.15 1.07 -21.58
N SER A 75 -1.18 1.05 -21.56
CA SER A 75 -1.99 -0.15 -21.87
C SER A 75 -1.62 -1.37 -21.01
N VAL A 76 -1.28 -1.15 -19.73
CA VAL A 76 -1.08 -2.21 -18.74
C VAL A 76 -2.37 -3.02 -18.60
N LYS A 77 -2.28 -4.32 -18.58
CA LYS A 77 -3.46 -5.20 -18.48
C LYS A 77 -4.10 -5.15 -17.09
N ARG A 78 -3.28 -5.18 -16.04
CA ARG A 78 -3.78 -5.18 -14.66
C ARG A 78 -2.82 -4.49 -13.70
N VAL A 79 -3.39 -3.71 -12.80
CA VAL A 79 -2.71 -3.18 -11.61
C VAL A 79 -3.18 -3.96 -10.38
N VAL A 80 -2.22 -4.46 -9.59
CA VAL A 80 -2.49 -5.04 -8.26
C VAL A 80 -2.05 -4.02 -7.21
N LEU A 81 -3.02 -3.46 -6.50
CA LEU A 81 -2.80 -2.47 -5.45
C LEU A 81 -2.68 -3.16 -4.09
N THR A 82 -1.56 -2.99 -3.41
CA THR A 82 -1.43 -3.37 -2.01
C THR A 82 -2.08 -2.33 -1.11
N SER A 83 -3.32 -2.59 -0.76
CA SER A 83 -4.09 -1.82 0.20
C SER A 83 -3.83 -2.32 1.64
N SER A 84 -4.85 -2.51 2.46
CA SER A 84 -4.74 -3.00 3.84
C SER A 84 -6.11 -3.42 4.36
N VAL A 85 -6.17 -4.33 5.33
CA VAL A 85 -7.38 -4.53 6.17
C VAL A 85 -7.82 -3.22 6.82
N ALA A 86 -6.92 -2.25 6.93
CA ALA A 86 -7.25 -0.92 7.42
C ALA A 86 -8.21 -0.13 6.51
N ALA A 87 -8.36 -0.51 5.24
CA ALA A 87 -9.36 0.05 4.36
C ALA A 87 -10.76 -0.56 4.57
N ILE A 88 -10.86 -1.66 5.31
CA ILE A 88 -12.06 -2.48 5.46
C ILE A 88 -12.65 -2.41 6.88
N ALA A 89 -11.82 -2.57 7.93
CA ALA A 89 -12.27 -3.03 9.25
C ALA A 89 -12.34 -1.94 10.33
N TYR A 90 -12.04 -0.68 10.04
CA TYR A 90 -11.93 0.36 11.06
C TYR A 90 -13.08 1.37 11.06
N GLY A 91 -13.35 1.92 12.23
CA GLY A 91 -14.39 2.95 12.41
C GLY A 91 -15.81 2.41 12.54
N HIS A 92 -16.00 1.10 12.52
CA HIS A 92 -17.30 0.44 12.67
C HIS A 92 -17.77 0.37 14.13
N PRO A 93 -19.07 0.15 14.38
CA PRO A 93 -19.59 -0.21 15.69
C PRO A 93 -18.91 -1.48 16.22
N LYS A 94 -18.75 -1.58 17.55
CA LYS A 94 -18.07 -2.71 18.21
C LYS A 94 -18.72 -4.07 17.99
N GLU A 95 -19.99 -4.07 17.67
CA GLU A 95 -20.81 -5.26 17.39
C GLU A 95 -20.48 -5.91 16.05
N LYS A 96 -19.90 -5.16 15.11
CA LYS A 96 -19.45 -5.67 13.82
C LYS A 96 -18.10 -6.34 13.95
N THR A 97 -18.09 -7.66 13.94
CA THR A 97 -16.89 -8.50 14.16
C THR A 97 -16.43 -9.26 12.93
N ARG A 98 -17.18 -9.20 11.83
CA ARG A 98 -16.83 -9.87 10.57
C ARG A 98 -16.81 -8.88 9.44
N PHE A 99 -15.81 -9.00 8.58
CA PHE A 99 -15.55 -8.11 7.45
C PHE A 99 -15.19 -8.92 6.22
N ASN A 100 -15.52 -8.37 5.05
CA ASN A 100 -15.13 -8.92 3.75
C ASN A 100 -14.82 -7.77 2.76
N GLU A 101 -14.57 -8.10 1.51
CA GLU A 101 -14.18 -7.17 0.46
C GLU A 101 -15.24 -6.13 0.07
N ASN A 102 -16.48 -6.30 0.51
CA ASN A 102 -17.56 -5.33 0.29
C ASN A 102 -17.67 -4.29 1.41
N ASP A 103 -16.91 -4.48 2.49
CA ASP A 103 -16.88 -3.56 3.61
C ASP A 103 -15.85 -2.45 3.37
N TRP A 104 -16.16 -1.28 3.91
CA TRP A 104 -15.25 -0.14 3.92
C TRP A 104 -15.13 0.41 5.33
N SER A 105 -13.89 0.70 5.74
CA SER A 105 -13.66 1.52 6.93
C SER A 105 -14.37 2.87 6.80
N ILE A 106 -14.73 3.46 7.92
CA ILE A 106 -15.52 4.71 8.00
C ILE A 106 -14.56 5.88 8.25
N PRO A 107 -14.14 6.65 7.20
CA PRO A 107 -13.15 7.73 7.35
C PRO A 107 -13.58 8.85 8.30
N GLU A 108 -14.90 9.04 8.46
CA GLU A 108 -15.51 10.08 9.32
C GLU A 108 -15.55 9.68 10.79
N SER A 109 -15.23 8.43 11.12
CA SER A 109 -15.22 7.95 12.51
C SER A 109 -14.12 8.63 13.32
N LYS A 110 -14.47 9.07 14.53
CA LYS A 110 -13.49 9.67 15.48
C LYS A 110 -12.41 8.70 15.97
N THR A 111 -12.61 7.41 15.76
CA THR A 111 -11.70 6.34 16.23
C THR A 111 -10.78 5.83 15.15
N ILE A 112 -10.89 6.32 13.91
CA ILE A 112 -10.04 5.89 12.81
C ILE A 112 -8.68 6.61 12.84
N SER A 113 -7.59 5.88 12.62
CA SER A 113 -6.26 6.47 12.50
C SER A 113 -6.07 7.15 11.13
N ALA A 114 -5.14 8.12 11.05
CA ALA A 114 -4.76 8.75 9.79
C ALA A 114 -4.29 7.71 8.75
N TYR A 115 -3.62 6.66 9.19
CA TYR A 115 -3.21 5.55 8.32
C TYR A 115 -4.42 4.80 7.73
N ALA A 116 -5.37 4.37 8.57
CA ALA A 116 -6.54 3.65 8.09
C ALA A 116 -7.39 4.52 7.14
N LYS A 117 -7.54 5.81 7.47
CA LYS A 117 -8.18 6.79 6.60
C LYS A 117 -7.46 6.92 5.26
N SER A 118 -6.13 7.02 5.25
CA SER A 118 -5.33 7.12 4.02
C SER A 118 -5.50 5.91 3.11
N LYS A 119 -5.49 4.68 3.68
CA LYS A 119 -5.68 3.44 2.93
C LYS A 119 -7.10 3.34 2.35
N THR A 120 -8.11 3.70 3.13
CA THR A 120 -9.51 3.71 2.67
C THR A 120 -9.70 4.67 1.49
N LEU A 121 -9.20 5.90 1.61
CA LEU A 121 -9.36 6.91 0.58
C LEU A 121 -8.55 6.59 -0.68
N ALA A 122 -7.35 6.02 -0.54
CA ALA A 122 -6.53 5.61 -1.68
C ALA A 122 -7.20 4.47 -2.47
N GLU A 123 -7.70 3.44 -1.78
CA GLU A 123 -8.36 2.31 -2.43
C GLU A 123 -9.68 2.72 -3.09
N ARG A 124 -10.51 3.52 -2.43
CA ARG A 124 -11.75 4.07 -3.05
C ARG A 124 -11.42 4.87 -4.30
N ALA A 125 -10.43 5.77 -4.24
CA ALA A 125 -10.01 6.55 -5.39
C ALA A 125 -9.50 5.68 -6.55
N ALA A 126 -8.82 4.56 -6.25
CA ALA A 126 -8.38 3.60 -7.26
C ALA A 126 -9.55 2.95 -7.98
N TRP A 127 -10.55 2.46 -7.23
CA TRP A 127 -11.75 1.85 -7.81
C TRP A 127 -12.58 2.84 -8.61
N ASP A 128 -12.74 4.08 -8.11
CA ASP A 128 -13.48 5.13 -8.82
C ASP A 128 -12.76 5.53 -10.11
N PHE A 129 -11.44 5.61 -10.10
CA PHE A 129 -10.64 5.89 -11.30
C PHE A 129 -10.85 4.81 -12.37
N VAL A 130 -10.71 3.54 -12.00
CA VAL A 130 -10.80 2.43 -12.98
C VAL A 130 -12.21 2.29 -13.53
N LYS A 131 -13.27 2.55 -12.74
CA LYS A 131 -14.66 2.57 -13.24
C LYS A 131 -14.90 3.59 -14.35
N GLY A 132 -14.12 4.68 -14.35
CA GLY A 132 -14.20 5.73 -15.37
C GLY A 132 -13.36 5.48 -16.62
N LEU A 133 -12.68 4.33 -16.73
CA LEU A 133 -11.82 3.99 -17.86
C LEU A 133 -12.53 3.08 -18.87
N ASP A 134 -12.40 3.43 -20.14
CA ASP A 134 -12.88 2.61 -21.26
C ASP A 134 -11.79 1.72 -21.87
N ASN A 135 -10.54 1.80 -21.38
CA ASN A 135 -9.37 1.16 -21.98
C ASN A 135 -9.04 -0.26 -21.45
N GLY A 136 -9.88 -0.82 -20.60
CA GLY A 136 -9.76 -2.21 -20.16
C GLY A 136 -8.68 -2.51 -19.13
N VAL A 137 -8.06 -1.50 -18.49
CA VAL A 137 -7.14 -1.75 -17.36
C VAL A 137 -7.93 -2.35 -16.19
N GLU A 138 -7.50 -3.54 -15.75
CA GLU A 138 -8.10 -4.20 -14.59
C GLU A 138 -7.43 -3.76 -13.29
N LEU A 139 -8.22 -3.63 -12.22
CA LEU A 139 -7.71 -3.42 -10.87
C LEU A 139 -8.02 -4.64 -10.00
N ALA A 140 -7.03 -5.07 -9.21
CA ALA A 140 -7.23 -5.97 -8.09
C ALA A 140 -6.60 -5.35 -6.84
N THR A 141 -7.25 -5.50 -5.69
CA THR A 141 -6.70 -5.04 -4.40
C THR A 141 -6.35 -6.22 -3.52
N ILE A 142 -5.24 -6.09 -2.79
CA ILE A 142 -4.85 -7.02 -1.74
C ILE A 142 -4.89 -6.25 -0.42
N ASN A 143 -5.65 -6.75 0.55
CA ASN A 143 -5.88 -6.11 1.84
C ASN A 143 -5.21 -6.91 2.97
N PRO A 144 -3.88 -6.89 3.09
CA PRO A 144 -3.18 -7.65 4.11
C PRO A 144 -3.43 -7.08 5.51
N GLY A 145 -3.40 -7.97 6.50
CA GLY A 145 -3.19 -7.63 7.90
C GLY A 145 -1.70 -7.44 8.20
N LEU A 146 -1.27 -7.86 9.38
CA LEU A 146 0.14 -7.84 9.76
C LEU A 146 0.92 -8.89 8.97
N ILE A 147 1.92 -8.47 8.20
CA ILE A 147 2.77 -9.35 7.41
C ILE A 147 4.02 -9.68 8.23
N LEU A 148 4.22 -10.96 8.51
CA LEU A 148 5.37 -11.48 9.22
C LEU A 148 6.08 -12.54 8.37
N GLY A 149 7.42 -12.57 8.45
CA GLY A 149 8.21 -13.56 7.75
C GLY A 149 9.71 -13.26 7.78
N PRO A 150 10.53 -14.12 7.16
CA PRO A 150 11.95 -13.87 7.03
C PRO A 150 12.23 -12.55 6.31
N LEU A 151 13.17 -11.76 6.86
CA LEU A 151 13.59 -10.52 6.24
C LEU A 151 14.70 -10.80 5.21
N PRO A 152 14.65 -10.15 4.04
CA PRO A 152 15.68 -10.32 3.00
C PRO A 152 17.01 -9.64 3.39
N ASP A 153 16.99 -8.76 4.38
CA ASP A 153 18.14 -8.08 4.95
C ASP A 153 17.98 -7.88 6.47
N THR A 154 19.00 -7.34 7.13
CA THR A 154 19.01 -7.13 8.59
C THR A 154 18.23 -5.89 9.03
N ASN A 155 17.67 -5.12 8.12
CA ASN A 155 16.92 -3.91 8.44
C ASN A 155 15.49 -4.27 8.81
N ALA A 156 15.20 -4.39 10.11
CA ALA A 156 13.85 -4.54 10.61
C ALA A 156 13.01 -3.32 10.20
N ARG A 157 11.96 -3.57 9.41
CA ARG A 157 10.95 -2.56 9.08
C ARG A 157 9.74 -2.73 9.99
N THR A 158 8.72 -1.92 9.82
CA THR A 158 7.61 -1.75 10.79
C THR A 158 7.12 -3.04 11.47
N SER A 159 6.80 -4.09 10.70
CA SER A 159 6.37 -5.38 11.28
C SER A 159 7.51 -6.09 12.04
N GLY A 160 8.75 -6.00 11.53
CA GLY A 160 9.92 -6.55 12.21
C GLY A 160 10.24 -5.80 13.50
N VAL A 161 10.08 -4.47 13.52
CA VAL A 161 10.24 -3.65 14.74
C VAL A 161 9.21 -4.06 15.79
N LEU A 162 7.96 -4.32 15.40
CA LEU A 162 6.94 -4.81 16.33
C LEU A 162 7.36 -6.14 16.97
N VAL A 163 7.79 -7.12 16.17
CA VAL A 163 8.28 -8.42 16.68
C VAL A 163 9.48 -8.23 17.60
N GLN A 164 10.46 -7.41 17.20
CA GLN A 164 11.62 -7.09 18.01
C GLN A 164 11.22 -6.45 19.35
N SER A 165 10.29 -5.53 19.36
CA SER A 165 9.80 -4.86 20.56
C SER A 165 9.08 -5.83 21.50
N LEU A 166 8.34 -6.80 20.96
CA LEU A 166 7.73 -7.88 21.75
C LEU A 166 8.80 -8.77 22.39
N MET A 167 9.81 -9.18 21.61
CA MET A 167 10.90 -10.05 22.10
C MET A 167 11.75 -9.36 23.17
N LEU A 168 11.98 -8.06 23.05
CA LEU A 168 12.75 -7.26 23.99
C LEU A 168 11.92 -6.74 25.18
N SER A 169 10.62 -7.08 25.23
CA SER A 169 9.69 -6.60 26.27
C SER A 169 9.65 -5.05 26.38
N THR A 170 9.86 -4.35 25.28
CA THR A 170 9.86 -2.88 25.24
C THR A 170 8.46 -2.30 25.01
N LEU A 171 7.48 -3.13 24.68
CA LEU A 171 6.08 -2.70 24.58
C LEU A 171 5.42 -2.72 25.97
N PRO A 172 4.65 -1.68 26.33
CA PRO A 172 4.00 -1.56 27.65
C PRO A 172 2.84 -2.55 27.89
N GLY A 173 2.58 -3.45 26.96
CA GLY A 173 1.56 -4.50 27.00
C GLY A 173 1.15 -4.96 25.62
N LEU A 174 0.52 -6.13 25.54
CA LEU A 174 -0.16 -6.57 24.30
C LEU A 174 -1.51 -5.88 24.24
N ALA A 175 -1.73 -5.07 23.19
CA ALA A 175 -3.07 -4.65 22.85
C ALA A 175 -3.93 -5.91 22.56
N ARG A 176 -5.12 -5.99 23.13
CA ARG A 176 -6.11 -6.98 22.67
C ARG A 176 -6.45 -6.63 21.22
N MET A 177 -6.03 -7.47 20.30
CA MET A 177 -6.45 -7.41 18.90
C MET A 177 -7.82 -8.04 18.73
#